data_41f2e90084810f9219a75d6e6b5229ee
#
_entry.id   41f2e90084810f9219a75d6e6b5229ee
#
_cell.length_a   1.000
_cell.length_b   1.000
_cell.length_c   1.000
_cell.angle_alpha   90.00
_cell.angle_beta   90.00
_cell.angle_gamma   90.00
#
_symmetry.space_group_name_H-M   'P 1'
#
loop_
_entity.id
_entity.type
_entity.pdbx_description
1 polymer ?
#
loop_
_entity_poly.entity_id
_entity_poly.type
_entity_poly.pdbx_seq_one_letter_code
_entity_poly.pdbx_strand_id
1 'polypeptide(L)'
;MEVLQTTTFRKAVKKLHKNQKMDLDHTVKEIIGAPDIGEAKVGDLAGISVYKFKMVKQLTLLAYKYEDETVILTLLALGTHENFYGDLKRSS
;
A
#
# COMPACT_ATOMS: atom_id res chain seq x y z
N MET A 1 -16.90 0.32 3.18
CA MET A 1 -15.74 0.33 2.25
C MET A 1 -15.27 -1.08 1.99
N GLU A 2 -15.09 -1.43 0.74
CA GLU A 2 -14.53 -2.72 0.36
C GLU A 2 -13.01 -2.59 0.26
N VAL A 3 -12.26 -3.54 0.84
CA VAL A 3 -10.80 -3.54 0.79
C VAL A 3 -10.34 -4.78 0.02
N LEU A 4 -9.66 -4.54 -1.10
CA LEU A 4 -9.14 -5.60 -1.96
C LEU A 4 -7.62 -5.65 -1.87
N GLN A 5 -7.05 -6.81 -2.16
CA GLN A 5 -5.59 -7.01 -2.14
C GLN A 5 -5.15 -7.71 -3.42
N THR A 6 -4.10 -7.18 -4.04
CA THR A 6 -3.50 -7.86 -5.19
C THR A 6 -2.70 -9.09 -4.73
N THR A 7 -2.39 -9.96 -5.66
CA THR A 7 -1.52 -11.11 -5.37
C THR A 7 -0.13 -10.64 -4.91
N THR A 8 0.40 -9.60 -5.54
CA THR A 8 1.68 -9.00 -5.16
C THR A 8 1.68 -8.55 -3.70
N PHE A 9 0.62 -7.84 -3.29
CA PHE A 9 0.49 -7.38 -1.91
C PHE A 9 0.40 -8.56 -0.94
N ARG A 10 -0.42 -9.54 -1.24
CA ARG A 10 -0.59 -10.72 -0.37
C ARG A 10 0.70 -11.51 -0.19
N LYS A 11 1.50 -11.64 -1.27
CA LYS A 11 2.81 -12.32 -1.18
C LYS A 11 3.76 -11.58 -0.25
N ALA A 12 3.77 -10.25 -0.32
CA ALA A 12 4.60 -9.44 0.56
C ALA A 12 4.18 -9.62 2.03
N VAL A 13 2.88 -9.63 2.29
CA VAL A 13 2.36 -9.78 3.66
C VAL A 13 2.73 -11.14 4.26
N LYS A 14 2.71 -12.19 3.45
CA LYS A 14 3.05 -13.54 3.93
C LYS A 14 4.47 -13.64 4.49
N LYS A 15 5.37 -12.80 4.03
CA LYS A 15 6.78 -12.78 4.47
C LYS A 15 6.99 -11.99 5.75
N LEU A 16 5.98 -11.29 6.24
CA LEU A 16 6.12 -10.43 7.41
C LEU A 16 6.04 -11.21 8.71
N HIS A 17 6.79 -10.74 9.70
CA HIS A 17 6.67 -11.21 11.08
C HIS A 17 5.43 -10.60 11.73
N LYS A 18 5.02 -11.17 12.85
CA LYS A 18 3.81 -10.75 13.54
C LYS A 18 3.79 -9.26 13.90
N ASN A 19 4.90 -8.75 14.43
CA ASN A 19 4.99 -7.34 14.81
C ASN A 19 4.92 -6.41 13.60
N GLN A 20 5.45 -6.86 12.45
CA GLN A 20 5.34 -6.09 11.21
C GLN A 20 3.89 -6.05 10.71
N LYS A 21 3.19 -7.19 10.80
CA LYS A 21 1.77 -7.25 10.41
C LYS A 21 0.92 -6.34 11.25
N MET A 22 1.23 -6.20 12.54
CA MET A 22 0.49 -5.29 13.43
C MET A 22 0.66 -3.84 12.98
N ASP A 23 1.87 -3.43 12.64
CA ASP A 23 2.12 -2.08 12.14
C ASP A 23 1.43 -1.83 10.82
N LEU A 24 1.44 -2.83 9.92
CA LEU A 24 0.75 -2.73 8.65
C LEU A 24 -0.76 -2.59 8.85
N ASP A 25 -1.34 -3.39 9.72
CA ASP A 25 -2.77 -3.34 10.03
C ASP A 25 -3.17 -1.94 10.49
N HIS A 26 -2.37 -1.37 11.40
CA HIS A 26 -2.62 -0.03 11.91
C HIS A 26 -2.58 1.00 10.75
N THR A 27 -1.61 0.87 9.87
CA THR A 27 -1.46 1.78 8.72
C THR A 27 -2.64 1.64 7.75
N VAL A 28 -3.09 0.43 7.48
CA VAL A 28 -4.25 0.21 6.60
C VAL A 28 -5.49 0.87 7.19
N LYS A 29 -5.68 0.79 8.51
CA LYS A 29 -6.80 1.45 9.17
C LYS A 29 -6.72 2.97 9.05
N GLU A 30 -5.51 3.55 9.11
CA GLU A 30 -5.33 4.97 8.89
C GLU A 30 -5.75 5.38 7.48
N ILE A 31 -5.37 4.57 6.49
CA ILE A 31 -5.73 4.83 5.09
C ILE A 31 -7.25 4.71 4.89
N ILE A 32 -7.87 3.72 5.52
CA ILE A 32 -9.32 3.57 5.46
C ILE A 32 -10.03 4.81 6.01
N GLY A 33 -9.51 5.38 7.10
CA GLY A 33 -10.07 6.58 7.71
C GLY A 33 -9.81 7.86 6.91
N ALA A 34 -8.73 7.87 6.11
CA ALA A 34 -8.35 9.06 5.32
C ALA A 34 -7.61 8.59 4.04
N PRO A 35 -8.36 8.15 3.01
CA PRO A 35 -7.72 7.57 1.81
C PRO A 35 -6.79 8.54 1.06
N ASP A 36 -6.86 9.82 1.31
CA ASP A 36 -6.03 10.83 0.66
C ASP A 36 -4.71 11.12 1.39
N ILE A 37 -4.38 10.37 2.46
CA ILE A 37 -3.13 10.64 3.20
C ILE A 37 -1.88 10.23 2.42
N GLY A 38 -1.98 9.31 1.48
CA GLY A 38 -0.85 8.92 0.64
C GLY A 38 -0.55 9.98 -0.41
N GLU A 39 0.67 9.94 -0.94
CA GLU A 39 1.07 10.83 -2.01
C GLU A 39 0.56 10.31 -3.36
N ALA A 40 -0.29 11.09 -4.03
CA ALA A 40 -0.80 10.72 -5.34
C ALA A 40 0.33 10.81 -6.37
N LYS A 41 0.50 9.76 -7.16
CA LYS A 41 1.53 9.69 -8.19
C LYS A 41 0.99 10.15 -9.54
N VAL A 42 1.90 10.52 -10.43
CA VAL A 42 1.56 10.99 -11.77
C VAL A 42 2.31 10.15 -12.81
N GLY A 43 2.04 10.40 -14.09
CA GLY A 43 2.70 9.68 -15.17
C GLY A 43 2.29 8.23 -15.22
N ASP A 44 3.26 7.33 -15.31
CA ASP A 44 3.02 5.88 -15.40
C ASP A 44 2.26 5.32 -14.22
N LEU A 45 2.29 6.00 -13.08
CA LEU A 45 1.65 5.55 -11.86
C LEU A 45 0.41 6.39 -11.50
N ALA A 46 -0.13 7.13 -12.47
CA ALA A 46 -1.32 7.94 -12.24
C ALA A 46 -2.48 7.08 -11.69
N GLY A 47 -3.18 7.61 -10.71
CA GLY A 47 -4.26 6.89 -10.04
C GLY A 47 -3.81 6.06 -8.85
N ILE A 48 -2.51 5.96 -8.62
CA ILE A 48 -1.94 5.22 -7.48
C ILE A 48 -1.44 6.22 -6.45
N SER A 49 -1.67 5.91 -5.18
CA SER A 49 -1.12 6.68 -4.05
C SER A 49 -0.11 5.82 -3.31
N VAL A 50 0.90 6.46 -2.74
CA VAL A 50 1.93 5.77 -1.96
C VAL A 50 2.03 6.43 -0.59
N TYR A 51 1.91 5.62 0.45
CA TYR A 51 2.03 6.08 1.82
C TYR A 51 3.30 5.52 2.46
N LYS A 52 4.10 6.42 3.03
CA LYS A 52 5.35 6.05 3.71
C LYS A 52 5.06 5.91 5.20
N PHE A 53 5.50 4.81 5.79
CA PHE A 53 5.31 4.59 7.23
C PHE A 53 6.46 3.74 7.77
N LYS A 54 6.59 3.70 9.08
CA LYS A 54 7.60 2.85 9.70
C LYS A 54 6.97 1.55 10.15
N MET A 55 7.53 0.45 9.66
CA MET A 55 7.11 -0.88 10.04
C MET A 55 8.27 -1.51 10.80
N VAL A 56 8.12 -1.62 12.13
CA VAL A 56 9.17 -2.04 13.05
C VAL A 56 10.48 -1.28 12.78
N LYS A 57 10.38 0.07 12.82
CA LYS A 57 11.51 1.00 12.62
C LYS A 57 12.07 1.07 11.20
N GLN A 58 11.58 0.25 10.28
CA GLN A 58 12.00 0.27 8.88
C GLN A 58 11.04 1.11 8.05
N LEU A 59 11.59 2.08 7.30
CA LEU A 59 10.77 2.87 6.38
C LEU A 59 10.22 1.97 5.29
N THR A 60 8.90 1.95 5.16
CA THR A 60 8.19 1.06 4.25
C THR A 60 7.20 1.86 3.41
N LEU A 61 6.99 1.42 2.19
CA LEU A 61 6.07 2.05 1.25
C LEU A 61 4.89 1.14 1.00
N LEU A 62 3.68 1.71 1.05
CA LEU A 62 2.45 1.00 0.73
C LEU A 62 1.76 1.71 -0.42
N ALA A 63 1.62 1.02 -1.56
CA ALA A 63 0.91 1.55 -2.71
C ALA A 63 -0.53 1.08 -2.69
N TYR A 64 -1.45 1.99 -2.96
CA TYR A 64 -2.86 1.66 -2.98
C TYR A 64 -3.60 2.53 -4.00
N LYS A 65 -4.81 2.11 -4.30
CA LYS A 65 -5.72 2.83 -5.19
C LYS A 65 -7.06 2.95 -4.49
N TYR A 66 -7.61 4.16 -4.44
CA TYR A 66 -8.91 4.37 -3.82
C TYR A 66 -9.88 4.92 -4.85
N GLU A 67 -11.04 4.30 -4.96
CA GLU A 67 -12.11 4.73 -5.85
C GLU A 67 -13.25 5.30 -5.03
N ASP A 68 -13.43 6.62 -5.10
CA ASP A 68 -14.44 7.33 -4.32
C ASP A 68 -15.88 6.88 -4.63
N GLU A 69 -16.17 6.71 -5.92
CA GLU A 69 -17.54 6.43 -6.34
C GLU A 69 -18.04 5.06 -5.87
N THR A 70 -17.17 4.09 -5.91
CA THR A 70 -17.52 2.72 -5.50
C THR A 70 -17.12 2.42 -4.06
N VAL A 71 -16.35 3.31 -3.44
CA VAL A 71 -15.82 3.16 -2.08
C VAL A 71 -15.01 1.86 -1.97
N ILE A 72 -14.06 1.67 -2.90
CA ILE A 72 -13.17 0.52 -2.94
C ILE A 72 -11.74 0.96 -2.74
N LEU A 73 -11.06 0.33 -1.77
CA LEU A 73 -9.63 0.52 -1.53
C LEU A 73 -8.90 -0.74 -1.97
N THR A 74 -7.98 -0.62 -2.93
CA THR A 74 -7.19 -1.74 -3.40
C THR A 74 -5.74 -1.58 -2.92
N LEU A 75 -5.24 -2.54 -2.15
CA LEU A 75 -3.86 -2.56 -1.68
C LEU A 75 -3.01 -3.25 -2.75
N LEU A 76 -2.07 -2.50 -3.34
CA LEU A 76 -1.37 -2.92 -4.55
C LEU A 76 -0.01 -3.55 -4.29
N ALA A 77 0.81 -2.94 -3.45
CA ALA A 77 2.18 -3.39 -3.23
C ALA A 77 2.71 -2.85 -1.90
N LEU A 78 3.66 -3.58 -1.32
CA LEU A 78 4.29 -3.23 -0.05
C LEU A 78 5.78 -3.56 -0.16
N GLY A 79 6.64 -2.66 0.27
CA GLY A 79 8.06 -2.93 0.26
C GLY A 79 8.91 -1.75 0.67
N THR A 80 10.22 -1.97 0.71
CA THR A 80 11.19 -0.91 0.98
C THR A 80 11.47 -0.12 -0.30
N HIS A 81 12.14 1.00 -0.16
CA HIS A 81 12.33 1.94 -1.26
C HIS A 81 13.08 1.37 -2.48
N GLU A 82 14.05 0.48 -2.26
CA GLU A 82 14.99 0.09 -3.31
C GLU A 82 14.36 -0.47 -4.60
N ASN A 83 13.46 -1.42 -4.47
CA ASN A 83 12.86 -2.07 -5.65
C ASN A 83 11.36 -1.82 -5.79
N PHE A 84 10.82 -1.01 -4.89
CA PHE A 84 9.38 -0.85 -4.77
C PHE A 84 8.70 -0.39 -6.06
N TYR A 85 9.23 0.68 -6.66
CA TYR A 85 8.60 1.28 -7.83
C TYR A 85 8.73 0.40 -9.08
N GLY A 86 9.83 -0.32 -9.21
CA GLY A 86 10.01 -1.28 -10.30
C GLY A 86 9.00 -2.41 -10.19
N ASP A 87 8.84 -2.97 -8.99
CA ASP A 87 7.88 -4.04 -8.73
C ASP A 87 6.44 -3.54 -8.96
N LEU A 88 6.15 -2.31 -8.53
CA LEU A 88 4.84 -1.71 -8.69
C LEU A 88 4.48 -1.54 -10.17
N LYS A 89 5.42 -1.07 -10.98
CA LYS A 89 5.20 -0.92 -12.42
C LYS A 89 4.93 -2.25 -13.10
N ARG A 90 5.62 -3.31 -12.69
CA ARG A 90 5.41 -4.65 -13.25
C ARG A 90 4.07 -5.25 -12.83
N SER A 91 3.56 -4.85 -11.66
CA SER A 91 2.31 -5.38 -11.10
C SER A 91 1.07 -4.65 -11.59
N SER A 92 1.26 -3.45 -12.06
CA SER A 92 0.16 -2.63 -12.54
C SER A 92 0.15 -2.61 -14.08
#